data_26c2797fcc2a11579a14b6aa588cda1e
#
_entry.id   26c2797fcc2a11579a14b6aa588cda1e
#
_cell.length_a   1.000
_cell.length_b   1.000
_cell.length_c   1.000
_cell.angle_alpha   90.00
_cell.angle_beta   90.00
_cell.angle_gamma   90.00
#
_symmetry.space_group_name_H-M   'P 1'
#
loop_
_entity.id
_entity.type
_entity.pdbx_description
1 polymer ?
#
loop_
_entity_poly.entity_id
_entity_poly.type
_entity_poly.pdbx_seq_one_letter_code
_entity_poly.pdbx_strand_id
1 'polypeptide(L)'
;MKPVVKRATPAAIAVLRQATALWPKRKKASDGLLPSSAHIKQSPNSDHNTGLAVDLTHDPDNGVDCKDIYKRLQADRRVKYLIFKGKIWNQVDGERSYSGKNPHNKHLHISIKDQYAKDDSNWFGWMGDVPKKFTLPKPLPKKKQEKQ
;
A
#
# COMPACT_ATOMS: atom_id res chain seq x y z
N MET A 1 19.03 4.93 10.77
CA MET A 1 17.55 5.05 10.88
C MET A 1 17.01 6.00 9.82
N LYS A 2 15.92 5.65 9.17
CA LYS A 2 15.32 6.52 8.18
C LYS A 2 14.55 7.64 8.86
N PRO A 3 14.57 8.86 8.30
CA PRO A 3 13.76 9.95 8.84
C PRO A 3 12.27 9.60 8.77
N VAL A 4 11.54 9.99 9.80
CA VAL A 4 10.08 9.79 9.83
C VAL A 4 9.42 11.00 9.23
N VAL A 5 8.58 10.79 8.20
CA VAL A 5 7.87 11.88 7.54
C VAL A 5 6.49 12.08 8.16
N LYS A 6 5.95 13.28 7.98
CA LYS A 6 4.61 13.60 8.51
C LYS A 6 3.48 13.14 7.63
N ARG A 7 3.75 12.83 6.37
CA ARG A 7 2.73 12.42 5.41
C ARG A 7 3.22 11.24 4.61
N ALA A 8 2.29 10.35 4.28
CA ALA A 8 2.57 9.32 3.31
C ALA A 8 2.76 9.94 1.92
N THR A 9 3.48 9.25 1.06
CA THR A 9 3.72 9.73 -0.30
C THR A 9 2.44 9.65 -1.14
N PRO A 10 2.33 10.44 -2.22
CA PRO A 10 1.20 10.32 -3.14
C PRO A 10 0.98 8.90 -3.66
N ALA A 11 2.07 8.18 -3.95
CA ALA A 11 1.96 6.81 -4.44
C ALA A 11 1.30 5.90 -3.40
N ALA A 12 1.73 5.96 -2.14
CA ALA A 12 1.17 5.13 -1.08
C ALA A 12 -0.30 5.46 -0.82
N ILE A 13 -0.64 6.74 -0.79
CA ILE A 13 -2.02 7.19 -0.60
C ILE A 13 -2.89 6.69 -1.74
N ALA A 14 -2.38 6.74 -2.98
CA ALA A 14 -3.14 6.32 -4.15
C ALA A 14 -3.59 4.86 -4.06
N VAL A 15 -2.77 3.97 -3.51
CA VAL A 15 -3.14 2.57 -3.36
C VAL A 15 -4.45 2.43 -2.60
N LEU A 16 -4.56 3.08 -1.43
CA LEU A 16 -5.76 2.95 -0.60
C LEU A 16 -6.96 3.65 -1.21
N ARG A 17 -6.75 4.82 -1.81
CA ARG A 17 -7.85 5.55 -2.47
C ARG A 17 -8.42 4.78 -3.65
N GLN A 18 -7.54 4.24 -4.47
CA GLN A 18 -7.96 3.47 -5.63
C GLN A 18 -8.65 2.17 -5.21
N ALA A 19 -8.14 1.52 -4.16
CA ALA A 19 -8.79 0.32 -3.63
C ALA A 19 -10.21 0.64 -3.16
N THR A 20 -10.40 1.76 -2.48
CA THR A 20 -11.73 2.18 -2.03
C THR A 20 -12.65 2.50 -3.21
N ALA A 21 -12.08 3.09 -4.27
CA ALA A 21 -12.85 3.37 -5.49
C ALA A 21 -13.35 2.11 -6.15
N LEU A 22 -12.49 1.10 -6.23
CA LEU A 22 -12.81 -0.16 -6.89
C LEU A 22 -13.68 -1.06 -6.01
N TRP A 23 -13.48 -1.03 -4.71
CA TRP A 23 -14.17 -1.89 -3.74
C TRP A 23 -14.73 -1.02 -2.61
N PRO A 24 -15.82 -0.30 -2.87
CA PRO A 24 -16.33 0.71 -1.91
C PRO A 24 -16.84 0.15 -0.58
N LYS A 25 -17.14 -1.14 -0.54
CA LYS A 25 -17.61 -1.77 0.70
C LYS A 25 -16.48 -2.45 1.48
N ARG A 26 -15.25 -2.30 1.00
CA ARG A 26 -14.13 -2.97 1.65
C ARG A 26 -13.94 -2.51 3.09
N LYS A 27 -13.51 -3.43 3.93
CA LYS A 27 -13.11 -3.10 5.30
C LYS A 27 -11.70 -2.52 5.29
N LYS A 28 -11.40 -1.72 6.30
CA LYS A 28 -10.15 -0.96 6.38
C LYS A 28 -9.43 -1.15 7.71
N ALA A 29 -9.80 -2.19 8.46
CA ALA A 29 -9.30 -2.37 9.82
C ALA A 29 -7.79 -2.50 9.92
N SER A 30 -7.15 -3.03 8.87
CA SER A 30 -5.70 -3.22 8.84
C SER A 30 -5.00 -2.31 7.86
N ASP A 31 -5.68 -1.30 7.33
CA ASP A 31 -5.04 -0.30 6.47
C ASP A 31 -4.01 0.48 7.28
N GLY A 32 -2.88 0.79 6.63
CA GLY A 32 -1.83 1.56 7.28
C GLY A 32 -1.00 2.33 6.28
N LEU A 33 -0.60 3.53 6.66
CA LEU A 33 0.30 4.38 5.87
C LEU A 33 1.48 4.81 6.70
N LEU A 34 1.26 5.60 7.75
CA LEU A 34 2.34 6.06 8.61
C LEU A 34 2.43 5.18 9.86
N PRO A 35 3.62 5.05 10.43
CA PRO A 35 3.81 4.18 11.57
C PRO A 35 3.30 4.80 12.88
N SER A 36 2.96 3.94 13.84
CA SER A 36 2.74 4.36 15.22
C SER A 36 4.09 4.57 15.89
N SER A 37 4.09 5.21 17.07
CA SER A 37 5.31 5.39 17.84
C SER A 37 5.95 4.05 18.21
N ALA A 38 5.15 3.05 18.54
CA ALA A 38 5.67 1.72 18.87
C ALA A 38 6.34 1.08 17.65
N HIS A 39 5.73 1.22 16.48
CA HIS A 39 6.29 0.66 15.24
C HIS A 39 7.64 1.31 14.92
N ILE A 40 7.78 2.62 15.11
CA ILE A 40 9.04 3.33 14.85
C ILE A 40 10.16 2.73 15.69
N LYS A 41 9.90 2.48 16.96
CA LYS A 41 10.90 1.90 17.85
C LYS A 41 11.29 0.48 17.46
N GLN A 42 10.32 -0.34 17.05
CA GLN A 42 10.56 -1.73 16.69
C GLN A 42 11.20 -1.87 15.31
N SER A 43 10.88 -0.96 14.40
CA SER A 43 11.28 -1.07 12.99
C SER A 43 11.81 0.26 12.48
N PRO A 44 12.99 0.71 12.96
CA PRO A 44 13.50 2.04 12.60
C PRO A 44 13.82 2.20 11.12
N ASN A 45 13.97 1.09 10.39
CA ASN A 45 14.27 1.14 8.95
C ASN A 45 13.07 0.81 8.07
N SER A 46 11.87 0.76 8.65
CA SER A 46 10.64 0.47 7.89
C SER A 46 10.36 1.54 6.86
N ASP A 47 9.88 1.14 5.69
CA ASP A 47 9.47 2.07 4.64
C ASP A 47 8.22 2.87 5.01
N HIS A 48 7.44 2.42 6.00
CA HIS A 48 6.35 3.24 6.55
C HIS A 48 6.89 4.56 7.12
N ASN A 49 8.09 4.54 7.69
CA ASN A 49 8.68 5.72 8.30
C ASN A 49 8.93 6.84 7.30
N THR A 50 9.17 6.50 6.04
CA THR A 50 9.39 7.47 4.96
C THR A 50 8.16 7.68 4.10
N GLY A 51 7.02 7.09 4.47
CA GLY A 51 5.79 7.21 3.70
C GLY A 51 5.79 6.41 2.40
N LEU A 52 6.72 5.47 2.25
CA LEU A 52 6.90 4.66 1.04
C LEU A 52 6.37 3.25 1.19
N ALA A 53 5.46 3.04 2.12
CA ALA A 53 4.81 1.75 2.29
C ALA A 53 3.34 1.94 2.60
N VAL A 54 2.54 0.96 2.23
CA VAL A 54 1.12 0.97 2.50
C VAL A 54 0.68 -0.44 2.85
N ASP A 55 -0.20 -0.56 3.84
CA ASP A 55 -0.85 -1.81 4.19
C ASP A 55 -2.28 -1.76 3.69
N LEU A 56 -2.67 -2.75 2.89
CA LEU A 56 -4.01 -2.87 2.33
C LEU A 56 -4.72 -4.04 3.00
N THR A 57 -5.85 -3.78 3.64
CA THR A 57 -6.62 -4.80 4.35
C THR A 57 -7.05 -5.90 3.40
N HIS A 58 -6.81 -7.16 3.81
CA HIS A 58 -7.29 -8.34 3.09
C HIS A 58 -8.76 -8.53 3.42
N ASP A 59 -9.61 -8.45 2.41
CA ASP A 59 -11.07 -8.55 2.60
C ASP A 59 -11.71 -9.15 1.35
N PRO A 60 -11.51 -10.44 1.10
CA PRO A 60 -12.04 -11.06 -0.11
C PRO A 60 -13.55 -11.05 -0.22
N ASP A 61 -14.26 -11.03 0.90
CA ASP A 61 -15.74 -10.98 0.88
C ASP A 61 -16.26 -9.69 0.25
N ASN A 62 -15.47 -8.63 0.28
CA ASN A 62 -15.81 -7.35 -0.32
C ASN A 62 -14.94 -7.02 -1.53
N GLY A 63 -14.28 -8.02 -2.08
CA GLY A 63 -13.55 -7.90 -3.35
C GLY A 63 -12.05 -7.77 -3.24
N VAL A 64 -11.51 -7.48 -2.06
CA VAL A 64 -10.07 -7.25 -1.91
C VAL A 64 -9.36 -8.55 -1.57
N ASP A 65 -9.00 -9.29 -2.61
CA ASP A 65 -8.26 -10.53 -2.43
C ASP A 65 -6.75 -10.23 -2.49
N CYS A 66 -6.14 -10.06 -1.34
CA CYS A 66 -4.73 -9.71 -1.27
C CYS A 66 -3.80 -10.80 -1.77
N LYS A 67 -4.26 -12.05 -1.82
CA LYS A 67 -3.47 -13.12 -2.43
C LYS A 67 -3.30 -12.87 -3.92
N ASP A 68 -4.38 -12.52 -4.60
CA ASP A 68 -4.36 -12.20 -6.02
C ASP A 68 -3.59 -10.89 -6.28
N ILE A 69 -3.85 -9.87 -5.47
CA ILE A 69 -3.17 -8.57 -5.60
C ILE A 69 -1.66 -8.74 -5.42
N TYR A 70 -1.25 -9.54 -4.44
CA TYR A 70 0.16 -9.84 -4.19
C TYR A 70 0.83 -10.38 -5.46
N LYS A 71 0.18 -11.30 -6.16
CA LYS A 71 0.73 -11.87 -7.38
C LYS A 71 0.76 -10.85 -8.52
N ARG A 72 -0.29 -10.06 -8.67
CA ARG A 72 -0.38 -9.10 -9.77
C ARG A 72 0.58 -7.94 -9.61
N LEU A 73 0.79 -7.50 -8.39
CA LEU A 73 1.74 -6.41 -8.15
C LEU A 73 3.19 -6.81 -8.35
N GLN A 74 3.49 -8.11 -8.45
CA GLN A 74 4.83 -8.55 -8.78
C GLN A 74 5.28 -8.08 -10.17
N ALA A 75 4.34 -7.74 -11.04
CA ALA A 75 4.63 -7.19 -12.36
C ALA A 75 4.74 -5.65 -12.36
N ASP A 76 4.51 -5.00 -11.25
CA ASP A 76 4.54 -3.53 -11.16
C ASP A 76 5.94 -3.05 -10.79
N ARG A 77 6.58 -2.32 -11.71
CA ARG A 77 7.96 -1.86 -11.49
C ARG A 77 8.13 -0.89 -10.34
N ARG A 78 7.03 -0.32 -9.83
CA ARG A 78 7.09 0.62 -8.70
C ARG A 78 7.26 -0.09 -7.36
N VAL A 79 6.97 -1.38 -7.33
CA VAL A 79 7.04 -2.18 -6.10
C VAL A 79 8.48 -2.51 -5.77
N LYS A 80 8.87 -2.20 -4.53
CA LYS A 80 10.16 -2.55 -3.98
C LYS A 80 10.11 -3.97 -3.41
N TYR A 81 9.15 -4.24 -2.55
CA TYR A 81 8.86 -5.59 -2.07
C TYR A 81 7.43 -5.69 -1.55
N LEU A 82 6.97 -6.92 -1.40
CA LEU A 82 5.61 -7.25 -0.93
C LEU A 82 5.72 -8.28 0.19
N ILE A 83 4.86 -8.16 1.21
CA ILE A 83 4.77 -9.17 2.26
C ILE A 83 3.31 -9.54 2.47
N PHE A 84 3.02 -10.84 2.44
CA PHE A 84 1.67 -11.34 2.72
C PHE A 84 1.73 -12.79 3.20
N LYS A 85 1.04 -13.06 4.31
CA LYS A 85 0.88 -14.42 4.87
C LYS A 85 2.18 -15.22 4.95
N GLY A 86 3.19 -14.61 5.54
CA GLY A 86 4.46 -15.29 5.78
C GLY A 86 5.36 -15.41 4.57
N LYS A 87 5.05 -14.67 3.50
CA LYS A 87 5.87 -14.64 2.29
C LYS A 87 6.33 -13.22 2.01
N ILE A 88 7.56 -13.08 1.55
CA ILE A 88 8.10 -11.80 1.07
C ILE A 88 8.58 -11.99 -0.35
N TRP A 89 8.29 -11.02 -1.19
CA TRP A 89 8.71 -11.05 -2.60
C TRP A 89 9.40 -9.76 -2.99
N ASN A 90 10.50 -9.89 -3.73
CA ASN A 90 11.08 -8.76 -4.45
C ASN A 90 11.55 -9.24 -5.81
N GLN A 91 11.84 -8.31 -6.71
CA GLN A 91 12.15 -8.63 -8.10
C GLN A 91 13.47 -9.39 -8.26
N VAL A 92 14.43 -9.17 -7.36
CA VAL A 92 15.75 -9.78 -7.46
C VAL A 92 15.74 -11.22 -6.98
N ASP A 93 15.15 -11.45 -5.80
CA ASP A 93 15.22 -12.76 -5.14
C ASP A 93 13.98 -13.61 -5.34
N GLY A 94 12.90 -13.04 -5.87
CA GLY A 94 11.62 -13.73 -5.96
C GLY A 94 10.98 -13.89 -4.59
N GLU A 95 10.13 -14.90 -4.47
CA GLU A 95 9.40 -15.13 -3.23
C GLU A 95 10.22 -15.98 -2.28
N ARG A 96 10.23 -15.61 -1.01
CA ARG A 96 10.88 -16.35 0.06
C ARG A 96 9.98 -16.37 1.29
N SER A 97 10.29 -17.24 2.24
CA SER A 97 9.61 -17.21 3.52
C SER A 97 9.98 -15.93 4.26
N TYR A 98 8.98 -15.31 4.88
CA TYR A 98 9.20 -14.11 5.67
C TYR A 98 9.33 -14.50 7.15
N SER A 99 10.47 -14.19 7.73
CA SER A 99 10.77 -14.58 9.12
C SER A 99 10.56 -13.47 10.13
N GLY A 100 10.01 -12.33 9.70
CA GLY A 100 9.70 -11.25 10.63
C GLY A 100 8.60 -11.62 11.60
N LYS A 101 8.49 -10.85 12.69
CA LYS A 101 7.52 -11.13 13.74
C LYS A 101 6.07 -11.03 13.28
N ASN A 102 5.79 -10.12 12.35
CA ASN A 102 4.44 -9.93 11.83
C ASN A 102 4.34 -10.55 10.45
N PRO A 103 3.68 -11.71 10.29
CA PRO A 103 3.58 -12.38 8.99
C PRO A 103 2.65 -11.68 8.01
N HIS A 104 1.96 -10.62 8.43
CA HIS A 104 1.05 -9.86 7.56
C HIS A 104 -0.10 -10.72 7.04
N ASN A 105 -0.83 -11.37 7.96
CA ASN A 105 -1.95 -12.23 7.59
C ASN A 105 -3.22 -11.48 7.26
N LYS A 106 -3.38 -10.27 7.80
CA LYS A 106 -4.63 -9.50 7.67
C LYS A 106 -4.53 -8.38 6.65
N HIS A 107 -3.36 -8.16 6.11
CA HIS A 107 -3.15 -7.11 5.11
C HIS A 107 -1.95 -7.46 4.25
N LEU A 108 -1.92 -6.85 3.06
CA LEU A 108 -0.78 -6.92 2.17
C LEU A 108 0.09 -5.70 2.42
N HIS A 109 1.35 -5.91 2.74
CA HIS A 109 2.34 -4.83 2.84
C HIS A 109 2.95 -4.57 1.48
N ILE A 110 2.90 -3.33 1.02
CA ILE A 110 3.45 -2.90 -0.26
C ILE A 110 4.50 -1.83 0.01
N SER A 111 5.77 -2.13 -0.28
CA SER A 111 6.83 -1.12 -0.23
C SER A 111 7.09 -0.60 -1.63
N ILE A 112 7.27 0.71 -1.75
CA ILE A 112 7.36 1.43 -3.01
C ILE A 112 8.78 1.98 -3.17
N LYS A 113 9.33 1.88 -4.38
CA LYS A 113 10.66 2.42 -4.65
C LYS A 113 10.65 3.95 -4.56
N ASP A 114 11.74 4.53 -4.04
CA ASP A 114 11.85 5.97 -3.84
C ASP A 114 11.52 6.79 -5.09
N GLN A 115 12.00 6.36 -6.23
CA GLN A 115 11.80 7.11 -7.47
C GLN A 115 10.35 7.19 -7.91
N TYR A 116 9.47 6.38 -7.35
CA TYR A 116 8.04 6.37 -7.68
C TYR A 116 7.18 6.98 -6.58
N ALA A 117 7.77 7.70 -5.63
CA ALA A 117 7.05 8.27 -4.49
C ALA A 117 5.88 9.16 -4.89
N LYS A 118 5.98 9.84 -6.03
CA LYS A 118 4.94 10.76 -6.51
C LYS A 118 4.03 10.14 -7.57
N ASP A 119 4.24 8.87 -7.91
CA ASP A 119 3.48 8.21 -8.98
C ASP A 119 2.17 7.67 -8.44
N ASP A 120 1.11 8.44 -8.62
CA ASP A 120 -0.24 8.09 -8.18
C ASP A 120 -1.09 7.49 -9.30
N SER A 121 -0.47 7.04 -10.36
CA SER A 121 -1.20 6.38 -11.45
C SER A 121 -1.80 5.06 -10.98
N ASN A 122 -2.60 4.43 -11.84
CA ASN A 122 -3.40 3.27 -11.46
C ASN A 122 -2.53 2.09 -10.97
N TRP A 123 -2.79 1.64 -9.73
CA TRP A 123 -2.12 0.49 -9.13
C TRP A 123 -2.82 -0.84 -9.44
N PHE A 124 -4.05 -0.78 -9.93
CA PHE A 124 -4.89 -1.96 -10.15
C PHE A 124 -5.27 -2.05 -11.62
N GLY A 125 -4.26 -1.95 -12.50
CA GLY A 125 -4.49 -1.88 -13.94
C GLY A 125 -5.27 -3.05 -14.54
N TRP A 126 -5.16 -4.24 -13.93
CA TRP A 126 -5.92 -5.40 -14.38
C TRP A 126 -7.42 -5.26 -14.14
N MET A 127 -7.82 -4.32 -13.28
CA MET A 127 -9.23 -4.02 -13.03
C MET A 127 -9.79 -2.97 -13.99
N GLY A 128 -8.95 -2.47 -14.91
CA GLY A 128 -9.33 -1.37 -15.77
C GLY A 128 -9.09 -0.03 -15.08
N ASP A 129 -9.64 1.03 -15.62
CA ASP A 129 -9.46 2.35 -15.04
C ASP A 129 -10.24 2.49 -13.75
N VAL A 130 -9.69 3.24 -12.80
CA VAL A 130 -10.43 3.64 -11.62
C VAL A 130 -11.60 4.50 -12.08
N PRO A 131 -12.82 4.27 -11.56
CA PRO A 131 -13.98 5.02 -12.03
C PRO A 131 -13.79 6.52 -11.96
N LYS A 132 -13.97 7.21 -13.08
CA LYS A 132 -13.76 8.66 -13.14
C LYS A 132 -14.76 9.43 -12.31
N LYS A 133 -15.96 8.88 -12.18
CA LYS A 133 -16.98 9.51 -11.36
C LYS A 133 -16.77 9.29 -9.88
N PHE A 134 -15.87 8.42 -9.54
CA PHE A 134 -15.57 8.20 -8.17
C PHE A 134 -14.84 9.42 -7.67
N THR A 135 -15.50 10.13 -6.81
CA THR A 135 -14.84 11.22 -6.14
C THR A 135 -14.04 10.56 -5.05
N LEU A 136 -12.76 10.54 -5.23
CA LEU A 136 -11.90 10.09 -4.17
C LEU A 136 -12.24 10.90 -2.93
N PRO A 137 -12.23 10.27 -1.76
CA PRO A 137 -12.46 11.01 -0.55
C PRO A 137 -11.59 12.21 -0.61
N LYS A 138 -12.19 13.35 -0.44
CA LYS A 138 -11.44 14.54 -0.53
C LYS A 138 -10.27 14.37 0.26
N PRO A 139 -9.29 14.69 -0.35
CA PRO A 139 -8.11 14.50 0.30
C PRO A 139 -8.23 15.22 1.45
N LEU A 140 -8.63 14.79 1.65
CA LEU A 140 -8.20 15.31 2.45
C LEU A 140 -7.61 16.53 2.21
N PRO A 141 -7.76 17.43 2.04
CA PRO A 141 -7.30 18.51 1.61
C PRO A 141 -6.07 18.97 1.60
N LYS A 142 -6.48 18.93 0.85
CA LYS A 142 -5.94 19.17 0.80
C LYS A 142 -5.52 19.92 0.61
N LYS A 143 -5.80 20.05 0.40
CA LYS A 143 -5.97 20.38 0.22
C LYS A 143 -6.06 20.79 -0.39
N LYS A 144 -6.53 20.92 -0.92
CA LYS A 144 -7.15 20.87 -1.47
C LYS A 144 -6.91 20.82 -2.30
N GLN A 145 -7.09 20.48 -2.59
CA GLN A 145 -7.24 20.09 -3.22
C GLN A 145 -6.96 20.08 -3.97
N GLU A 146 -6.99 20.00 -4.51
CA GLU A 146 -6.96 19.58 -4.96
C GLU A 146 -6.98 19.41 -5.64
N LYS A 147 -7.15 19.27 -6.27
CA LYS A 147 -7.48 18.78 -6.71
C LYS A 147 -7.52 18.18 -7.17
N GLN A 148 -7.93 17.50 -7.66
CA GLN A 148 -8.01 16.81 -7.66
C GLN A 148 -8.13 16.60 -8.13
#